data_ecb3f04c6b4ecc3784b1e828886001ef
#
_entry.id   ecb3f04c6b4ecc3784b1e828886001ef
#
_cell.length_a   1.000
_cell.length_b   1.000
_cell.length_c   1.000
_cell.angle_alpha   90.00
_cell.angle_beta   90.00
_cell.angle_gamma   90.00
#
_symmetry.space_group_name_H-M   'P 1'
#
loop_
_entity.id
_entity.type
_entity.pdbx_description
1 polymer ?
#
loop_
_entity_poly.entity_id
_entity_poly.type
_entity_poly.pdbx_seq_one_letter_code
_entity_poly.pdbx_strand_id
1 'polypeptide(L)'
;MAKSKRRRRRAQPGVRHPFISKEDLLAEIQTIVDKRDMSQVEVADQTGEARSQVSLLLNSKLRGFSTDRLARILLRLGRDIDIVIRPSKGTRKVGSVRLLRRA
;
A
#
# COMPACT_ATOMS: atom_id res chain seq x y z
N MET A 1 17.54 26.59 -17.44
CA MET A 1 17.37 26.16 -17.35
C MET A 1 16.95 25.22 -17.01
N ALA A 2 17.02 24.78 -17.22
CA ALA A 2 16.63 23.74 -16.96
C ALA A 2 16.01 23.65 -15.86
N LYS A 3 15.91 23.80 -15.19
CA LYS A 3 15.47 23.75 -14.11
C LYS A 3 14.20 23.78 -14.01
N SER A 4 13.84 24.10 -14.37
CA SER A 4 12.60 24.28 -14.18
C SER A 4 11.84 23.17 -14.24
N LYS A 5 12.09 22.28 -14.76
CA LYS A 5 11.39 21.25 -14.80
C LYS A 5 11.06 20.66 -13.62
N ARG A 6 11.71 20.78 -12.70
CA ARG A 6 11.45 20.14 -11.58
C ARG A 6 10.31 20.56 -10.97
N ARG A 7 10.01 21.63 -10.94
CA ARG A 7 9.02 22.05 -10.21
C ARG A 7 7.79 21.68 -10.72
N ARG A 8 7.64 21.37 -11.78
CA ARG A 8 6.49 21.11 -12.23
C ARG A 8 5.98 19.91 -11.84
N ARG A 9 6.64 19.08 -11.22
CA ARG A 9 6.16 17.90 -10.87
C ARG A 9 5.07 17.91 -9.99
N ARG A 10 4.92 18.81 -9.19
CA ARG A 10 3.89 18.80 -8.30
C ARG A 10 2.63 19.09 -8.96
N ALA A 11 2.59 19.48 -10.07
CA ALA A 11 1.37 19.84 -10.69
C ALA A 11 0.81 18.78 -11.57
N GLN A 12 0.85 17.57 -11.19
CA GLN A 12 0.35 16.49 -12.02
C GLN A 12 -1.15 16.35 -11.88
N PRO A 13 -1.96 16.84 -12.80
CA PRO A 13 -3.40 16.73 -12.71
C PRO A 13 -3.79 15.28 -12.83
N GLY A 14 -4.68 14.82 -12.02
CA GLY A 14 -5.11 13.43 -12.05
C GLY A 14 -4.27 12.49 -11.27
N VAL A 15 -3.15 12.95 -10.72
CA VAL A 15 -2.30 12.11 -9.91
C VAL A 15 -2.07 12.80 -8.59
N ARG A 16 -3.14 13.17 -7.92
CA ARG A 16 -3.03 13.89 -6.69
C ARG A 16 -3.22 13.02 -5.48
N HIS A 17 -3.85 11.90 -5.65
CA HIS A 17 -4.09 11.02 -4.55
C HIS A 17 -2.89 10.10 -4.35
N PRO A 18 -2.82 9.41 -3.26
CA PRO A 18 -1.75 8.45 -3.01
C PRO A 18 -1.63 7.42 -4.13
N PHE A 19 -0.44 6.96 -4.39
CA PHE A 19 -0.19 5.99 -5.42
C PHE A 19 -1.02 4.73 -5.20
N ILE A 20 -1.06 4.22 -3.98
CA ILE A 20 -1.88 3.08 -3.62
C ILE A 20 -2.62 3.45 -2.34
N SER A 21 -3.88 3.08 -2.27
CA SER A 21 -4.70 3.37 -1.11
C SER A 21 -4.24 2.57 0.11
N LYS A 22 -4.12 3.23 1.25
CA LYS A 22 -3.77 2.54 2.49
C LYS A 22 -4.86 1.53 2.86
N GLU A 23 -6.11 1.87 2.60
CA GLU A 23 -7.23 1.00 2.91
C GLU A 23 -7.18 -0.28 2.08
N ASP A 24 -6.74 -0.19 0.84
CA ASP A 24 -6.62 -1.38 0.00
C ASP A 24 -5.52 -2.30 0.53
N LEU A 25 -4.40 -1.73 0.96
CA LEU A 25 -3.33 -2.53 1.53
C LEU A 25 -3.74 -3.14 2.86
N LEU A 26 -4.47 -2.39 3.68
CA LEU A 26 -4.96 -2.91 4.95
C LEU A 26 -5.92 -4.07 4.71
N ALA A 27 -6.79 -3.97 3.70
CA ALA A 27 -7.72 -5.06 3.41
C ALA A 27 -6.98 -6.36 3.10
N GLU A 28 -5.85 -6.28 2.39
CA GLU A 28 -5.03 -7.44 2.12
C GLU A 28 -4.44 -8.02 3.41
N ILE A 29 -3.95 -7.15 4.27
CA ILE A 29 -3.38 -7.57 5.54
C ILE A 29 -4.44 -8.25 6.40
N GLN A 30 -5.63 -7.66 6.50
CA GLN A 30 -6.71 -8.24 7.29
C GLN A 30 -7.16 -9.58 6.76
N THR A 31 -7.20 -9.74 5.43
CA THR A 31 -7.55 -11.01 4.83
C THR A 31 -6.58 -12.11 5.25
N ILE A 32 -5.29 -11.81 5.26
CA ILE A 32 -4.28 -12.78 5.65
C ILE A 32 -4.42 -13.14 7.13
N VAL A 33 -4.56 -12.13 7.96
CA VAL A 33 -4.68 -12.31 9.41
C VAL A 33 -5.91 -13.16 9.75
N ASP A 34 -7.03 -12.87 9.09
CA ASP A 34 -8.26 -13.62 9.31
C ASP A 34 -8.16 -15.05 8.80
N LYS A 35 -7.61 -15.25 7.62
CA LYS A 35 -7.50 -16.58 7.07
C LYS A 35 -6.59 -17.47 7.88
N ARG A 36 -5.55 -16.93 8.44
CA ARG A 36 -4.60 -17.69 9.24
C ARG A 36 -4.96 -17.68 10.72
N ASP A 37 -6.05 -17.00 11.08
CA ASP A 37 -6.49 -16.89 12.47
C ASP A 37 -5.35 -16.42 13.37
N MET A 38 -4.66 -15.36 12.96
CA MET A 38 -3.50 -14.88 13.69
C MET A 38 -3.90 -13.94 14.82
N SER A 39 -3.24 -14.11 15.96
CA SER A 39 -3.41 -13.18 17.07
C SER A 39 -2.54 -11.94 16.81
N GLN A 40 -2.79 -10.87 17.57
CA GLN A 40 -1.97 -9.67 17.45
C GLN A 40 -0.51 -9.94 17.79
N VAL A 41 -0.26 -10.84 18.75
CA VAL A 41 1.10 -11.21 19.10
C VAL A 41 1.79 -11.89 17.93
N GLU A 42 1.08 -12.80 17.25
CA GLU A 42 1.64 -13.49 16.11
C GLU A 42 1.93 -12.53 14.95
N VAL A 43 1.04 -11.59 14.72
CA VAL A 43 1.27 -10.59 13.68
C VAL A 43 2.48 -9.74 14.04
N ALA A 44 2.59 -9.31 15.30
CA ALA A 44 3.71 -8.52 15.75
C ALA A 44 5.03 -9.28 15.56
N ASP A 45 5.04 -10.54 15.96
CA ASP A 45 6.25 -11.35 15.86
C ASP A 45 6.66 -11.55 14.40
N GLN A 46 5.72 -11.83 13.54
CA GLN A 46 6.04 -12.11 12.15
C GLN A 46 6.44 -10.86 11.37
N THR A 47 5.84 -9.73 11.68
CA THR A 47 6.08 -8.50 10.94
C THR A 47 7.17 -7.62 11.53
N GLY A 48 7.53 -7.86 12.78
CA GLY A 48 8.49 -6.99 13.47
C GLY A 48 7.88 -5.70 13.98
N GLU A 49 6.55 -5.55 13.89
CA GLU A 49 5.88 -4.36 14.40
C GLU A 49 5.62 -4.51 15.89
N ALA A 50 5.60 -3.41 16.61
CA ALA A 50 5.22 -3.43 18.01
C ALA A 50 3.76 -3.82 18.17
N ARG A 51 3.41 -4.51 19.24
CA ARG A 51 2.02 -4.93 19.45
C ARG A 51 1.05 -3.77 19.45
N SER A 52 1.45 -2.62 20.02
CA SER A 52 0.60 -1.44 20.03
C SER A 52 0.32 -0.95 18.62
N GLN A 53 1.30 -1.08 17.71
CA GLN A 53 1.13 -0.68 16.33
C GLN A 53 0.25 -1.66 15.59
N VAL A 54 0.38 -2.96 15.87
CA VAL A 54 -0.49 -3.98 15.28
C VAL A 54 -1.94 -3.72 15.69
N SER A 55 -2.16 -3.36 16.94
CA SER A 55 -3.51 -3.05 17.42
C SER A 55 -4.11 -1.88 16.65
N LEU A 56 -3.35 -0.81 16.46
CA LEU A 56 -3.81 0.33 15.67
C LEU A 56 -4.14 -0.09 14.24
N LEU A 57 -3.24 -0.85 13.63
CA LEU A 57 -3.40 -1.31 12.27
C LEU A 57 -4.68 -2.11 12.09
N LEU A 58 -4.88 -3.11 12.93
CA LEU A 58 -6.02 -4.01 12.79
C LEU A 58 -7.34 -3.34 13.21
N ASN A 59 -7.26 -2.20 13.85
CA ASN A 59 -8.45 -1.40 14.16
C ASN A 59 -8.62 -0.24 13.16
N SER A 60 -7.97 -0.35 12.02
CA SER A 60 -8.07 0.62 10.92
C SER A 60 -7.61 2.03 11.28
N LYS A 61 -6.75 2.15 12.26
CA LYS A 61 -6.18 3.44 12.64
C LYS A 61 -4.89 3.64 11.87
N LEU A 62 -5.01 4.06 10.62
CA LEU A 62 -3.89 4.10 9.70
C LEU A 62 -3.05 5.36 9.74
N ARG A 63 -3.40 6.31 10.59
CA ARG A 63 -2.62 7.50 10.72
C ARG A 63 -1.24 7.12 11.22
N GLY A 64 -0.23 7.56 10.61
CA GLY A 64 1.12 7.15 10.98
C GLY A 64 1.67 5.95 10.24
N PHE A 65 0.81 5.28 9.46
CA PHE A 65 1.29 4.20 8.59
C PHE A 65 1.39 4.74 7.18
N SER A 66 2.55 4.61 6.57
CA SER A 66 2.71 4.96 5.17
C SER A 66 2.32 3.77 4.31
N THR A 67 2.03 4.00 3.04
CA THR A 67 1.76 2.91 2.11
C THR A 67 2.98 2.00 1.99
N ASP A 68 4.18 2.58 2.05
CA ASP A 68 5.42 1.81 1.99
C ASP A 68 5.49 0.85 3.18
N ARG A 69 5.17 1.33 4.37
CA ARG A 69 5.21 0.51 5.57
C ARG A 69 4.17 -0.61 5.50
N LEU A 70 2.97 -0.30 5.01
CA LEU A 70 1.93 -1.32 4.85
C LEU A 70 2.34 -2.38 3.84
N ALA A 71 2.99 -1.97 2.75
CA ALA A 71 3.48 -2.92 1.76
C ALA A 71 4.55 -3.82 2.38
N ARG A 72 5.44 -3.27 3.22
CA ARG A 72 6.46 -4.08 3.87
C ARG A 72 5.86 -5.09 4.84
N ILE A 73 4.78 -4.71 5.51
CA ILE A 73 4.07 -5.64 6.39
C ILE A 73 3.54 -6.81 5.56
N LEU A 74 2.98 -6.55 4.37
CA LEU A 74 2.51 -7.62 3.50
C LEU A 74 3.65 -8.55 3.09
N LEU A 75 4.82 -8.01 2.76
CA LEU A 75 5.97 -8.82 2.41
C LEU A 75 6.36 -9.74 3.59
N ARG A 76 6.33 -9.21 4.79
CA ARG A 76 6.69 -9.99 5.97
C ARG A 76 5.64 -11.02 6.34
N LEU A 77 4.42 -10.83 5.87
CA LEU A 77 3.38 -11.83 6.03
C LEU A 77 3.41 -12.88 4.92
N GLY A 78 4.41 -12.81 4.06
CA GLY A 78 4.63 -13.83 3.05
C GLY A 78 3.97 -13.57 1.71
N ARG A 79 3.56 -12.33 1.45
CA ARG A 79 3.00 -11.98 0.15
C ARG A 79 4.07 -11.42 -0.76
N ASP A 80 4.01 -11.77 -2.02
CA ASP A 80 4.85 -11.16 -3.03
C ASP A 80 4.07 -10.02 -3.66
N ILE A 81 4.77 -8.95 -4.00
CA ILE A 81 4.15 -7.79 -4.63
C ILE A 81 4.82 -7.57 -5.98
N ASP A 82 4.04 -7.68 -7.04
CA ASP A 82 4.54 -7.44 -8.39
C ASP A 82 4.00 -6.09 -8.86
N ILE A 83 4.87 -5.31 -9.47
CA ILE A 83 4.48 -4.01 -10.02
C ILE A 83 4.59 -4.10 -11.53
N VAL A 84 3.48 -3.90 -12.22
CA VAL A 84 3.44 -3.99 -13.67
C VAL A 84 3.17 -2.60 -14.24
N ILE A 85 4.00 -2.18 -15.15
CA ILE A 85 3.86 -0.90 -15.81
C ILE A 85 3.64 -1.17 -17.29
N ARG A 86 2.56 -0.65 -17.83
CA ARG A 86 2.22 -0.88 -19.22
C ARG A 86 1.58 0.37 -19.80
N PRO A 87 1.52 0.50 -21.12
CA PRO A 87 0.85 1.66 -21.72
C PRO A 87 -0.61 1.70 -21.31
N SER A 88 -1.13 2.89 -21.08
CA SER A 88 -2.55 3.01 -20.76
C SER A 88 -3.36 2.81 -22.04
N LYS A 89 -4.58 2.35 -21.86
CA LYS A 89 -5.44 2.09 -23.00
C LYS A 89 -6.26 3.31 -23.37
N GLY A 90 -6.67 3.37 -24.61
CA GLY A 90 -7.55 4.42 -25.09
C GLY A 90 -6.88 5.74 -25.21
N THR A 91 -7.63 6.80 -25.04
CA THR A 91 -7.14 8.14 -25.26
C THR A 91 -6.77 8.88 -23.98
N ARG A 92 -6.71 8.20 -22.86
CA ARG A 92 -6.39 8.87 -21.63
C ARG A 92 -4.97 9.38 -21.64
N LYS A 93 -4.76 10.59 -21.17
CA LYS A 93 -3.44 11.17 -21.10
C LYS A 93 -2.71 10.75 -19.83
N VAL A 94 -3.44 10.42 -18.79
CA VAL A 94 -2.86 10.01 -17.52
C VAL A 94 -3.35 8.60 -17.21
N GLY A 95 -2.44 7.74 -16.85
CA GLY A 95 -2.77 6.38 -16.52
C GLY A 95 -3.43 6.26 -15.15
N SER A 96 -3.68 5.07 -14.74
CA SER A 96 -4.31 4.78 -13.45
C SER A 96 -3.55 3.70 -12.72
N VAL A 97 -3.76 3.65 -11.43
CA VAL A 97 -3.17 2.60 -10.58
C VAL A 97 -4.31 1.81 -9.98
N ARG A 98 -4.16 0.53 -9.97
CA ARG A 98 -5.13 -0.30 -9.28
C ARG A 98 -4.44 -1.50 -8.68
N LEU A 99 -5.00 -2.01 -7.62
CA LEU A 99 -4.46 -3.16 -6.93
C LEU A 99 -5.16 -4.40 -7.47
N LEU A 100 -4.39 -5.35 -7.98
CA LEU A 100 -4.92 -6.61 -8.45
C LEU A 100 -4.56 -7.67 -7.42
N ARG A 101 -5.55 -8.42 -7.00
CA ARG A 101 -5.36 -9.45 -6.00
C ARG A 101 -5.47 -10.81 -6.64
N ARG A 102 -4.57 -11.69 -6.27
CA ARG A 102 -4.64 -13.06 -6.73
C ARG A 102 -4.67 -13.98 -5.53
N ALA A 103 -5.49 -14.95 -5.59
CA ALA A 103 -5.65 -15.90 -4.49
C ALA A 103 -4.40 -16.74 -4.26
#